data_e7b7ae9be427c887e6b75bbb4f0c8bc1
#
_entry.id   e7b7ae9be427c887e6b75bbb4f0c8bc1
#
_cell.length_a   1.000
_cell.length_b   1.000
_cell.length_c   1.000
_cell.angle_alpha   90.00
_cell.angle_beta   90.00
_cell.angle_gamma   90.00
#
_symmetry.space_group_name_H-M   'P 1'
#
loop_
_entity.id
_entity.type
_entity.pdbx_description
1 polymer ?
#
loop_
_entity_poly.entity_id
_entity_poly.type
_entity_poly.pdbx_seq_one_letter_code
_entity_poly.pdbx_strand_id
1 'polypeptide(L)'
;MIKRPIHLSHDFLAEVIDKEAITLDATMGNGNDTVFLAKSSKKVYAFDIQEEAIAKTKAKLTEQGISNAELILDGHENLEQYVHTLLRAAIFNLGYLPSADKTVITKPHTTIKAIKNVLDILEVGGRLSLMVYYGHDGGKSERDAVIAFVEQLPQNNFATMLYQPLNQVNTPPFLIMVEKLQSYENEV
;
A
#
# COMPACT_ATOMS: atom_id res chain seq x y z
N MET A 1 3.11 20.76 -14.06
CA MET A 1 1.71 20.29 -13.86
C MET A 1 1.65 19.58 -12.52
N ILE A 2 0.60 19.80 -11.72
CA ILE A 2 0.39 19.10 -10.44
C ILE A 2 0.20 17.60 -10.74
N LYS A 3 0.96 16.73 -10.07
CA LYS A 3 0.87 15.28 -10.26
C LYS A 3 -0.43 14.72 -9.68
N ARG A 4 -0.97 13.68 -10.31
CA ARG A 4 -2.05 12.91 -9.70
C ARG A 4 -1.53 12.17 -8.48
N PRO A 5 -2.34 11.94 -7.43
CA PRO A 5 -1.89 11.27 -6.20
C PRO A 5 -1.18 9.93 -6.46
N ILE A 6 -1.70 9.08 -7.38
CA ILE A 6 -1.08 7.79 -7.70
C ILE A 6 0.32 7.92 -8.33
N HIS A 7 0.55 8.94 -9.16
CA HIS A 7 1.87 9.16 -9.75
C HIS A 7 2.86 9.70 -8.70
N LEU A 8 2.39 10.53 -7.78
CA LEU A 8 3.20 11.00 -6.67
C LEU A 8 3.55 9.86 -5.70
N SER A 9 2.63 8.92 -5.49
CA SER A 9 2.89 7.70 -4.72
C SER A 9 4.07 6.91 -5.30
N HIS A 10 4.06 6.68 -6.63
CA HIS A 10 5.16 5.97 -7.29
C HIS A 10 6.49 6.73 -7.18
N ASP A 11 6.49 8.06 -7.42
CA ASP A 11 7.71 8.87 -7.27
C ASP A 11 8.26 8.79 -5.84
N PHE A 12 7.39 8.94 -4.84
CA PHE A 12 7.73 8.88 -3.43
C PHE A 12 8.39 7.56 -3.04
N LEU A 13 7.86 6.43 -3.54
CA LEU A 13 8.44 5.12 -3.27
C LEU A 13 9.72 4.87 -4.09
N ALA A 14 9.75 5.31 -5.34
CA ALA A 14 10.90 5.09 -6.23
C ALA A 14 12.20 5.70 -5.71
N GLU A 15 12.14 6.79 -4.93
CA GLU A 15 13.33 7.43 -4.35
C GLU A 15 14.09 6.52 -3.37
N VAL A 16 13.43 5.52 -2.79
CA VAL A 16 14.05 4.62 -1.78
C VAL A 16 14.20 3.18 -2.25
N ILE A 17 13.54 2.81 -3.36
CA ILE A 17 13.60 1.44 -3.89
C ILE A 17 14.87 1.28 -4.76
N ASP A 18 15.61 0.22 -4.47
CA ASP A 18 16.77 -0.22 -5.26
C ASP A 18 16.67 -1.73 -5.55
N LYS A 19 17.70 -2.29 -6.20
CA LYS A 19 17.75 -3.70 -6.59
C LYS A 19 17.91 -4.69 -5.43
N GLU A 20 18.17 -4.22 -4.23
CA GLU A 20 18.21 -5.05 -3.00
C GLU A 20 16.92 -4.91 -2.18
N ALA A 21 16.08 -3.91 -2.51
CA ALA A 21 14.85 -3.62 -1.77
C ALA A 21 13.85 -4.79 -1.79
N ILE A 22 13.25 -5.06 -0.65
CA ILE A 22 12.07 -5.92 -0.54
C ILE A 22 10.86 -5.02 -0.35
N THR A 23 9.82 -5.24 -1.15
CA THR A 23 8.66 -4.37 -1.22
C THR A 23 7.36 -5.14 -1.05
N LEU A 24 6.29 -4.42 -0.70
CA LEU A 24 4.96 -4.96 -0.48
C LEU A 24 3.92 -4.19 -1.30
N ASP A 25 3.10 -4.91 -2.04
CA ASP A 25 1.82 -4.45 -2.56
C ASP A 25 0.70 -5.12 -1.76
N ALA A 26 0.09 -4.39 -0.84
CA ALA A 26 -0.91 -4.95 0.08
C ALA A 26 -2.30 -5.11 -0.55
N THR A 27 -2.49 -4.62 -1.77
CA THR A 27 -3.77 -4.58 -2.51
C THR A 27 -3.51 -4.68 -4.02
N MET A 28 -2.99 -5.83 -4.47
CA MET A 28 -2.43 -5.95 -5.82
C MET A 28 -3.43 -5.68 -6.96
N GLY A 29 -4.68 -6.04 -6.79
CA GLY A 29 -5.75 -5.77 -7.75
C GLY A 29 -5.41 -6.18 -9.17
N ASN A 30 -5.32 -5.19 -10.06
CA ASN A 30 -4.95 -5.42 -11.47
C ASN A 30 -3.42 -5.51 -11.71
N GLY A 31 -2.60 -5.52 -10.66
CA GLY A 31 -1.16 -5.73 -10.71
C GLY A 31 -0.32 -4.56 -11.23
N ASN A 32 -0.87 -3.35 -11.32
CA ASN A 32 -0.12 -2.19 -11.82
C ASN A 32 1.00 -1.79 -10.86
N ASP A 33 0.70 -1.73 -9.58
CA ASP A 33 1.65 -1.36 -8.53
C ASP A 33 2.62 -2.51 -8.25
N THR A 34 2.16 -3.77 -8.30
CA THR A 34 3.04 -4.94 -8.25
C THR A 34 4.11 -4.90 -9.34
N VAL A 35 3.72 -4.59 -10.59
CA VAL A 35 4.67 -4.44 -11.72
C VAL A 35 5.62 -3.26 -11.50
N PHE A 36 5.11 -2.12 -11.03
CA PHE A 36 5.94 -0.96 -10.73
C PHE A 36 7.03 -1.32 -9.71
N LEU A 37 6.65 -1.92 -8.59
CA LEU A 37 7.59 -2.32 -7.55
C LEU A 37 8.58 -3.36 -8.06
N ALA A 38 8.12 -4.39 -8.78
CA ALA A 38 8.95 -5.49 -9.24
C ALA A 38 10.04 -5.09 -10.24
N LYS A 39 9.83 -4.03 -11.02
CA LYS A 39 10.83 -3.50 -11.96
C LYS A 39 12.06 -2.94 -11.29
N SER A 40 11.97 -2.49 -10.05
CA SER A 40 13.04 -1.77 -9.36
C SER A 40 13.52 -2.45 -8.09
N SER A 41 12.78 -3.42 -7.54
CA SER A 41 13.12 -4.12 -6.30
C SER A 41 13.69 -5.53 -6.54
N LYS A 42 14.25 -6.11 -5.50
CA LYS A 42 14.71 -7.50 -5.44
C LYS A 42 13.54 -8.48 -5.39
N LYS A 43 12.54 -8.17 -4.57
CA LYS A 43 11.36 -9.01 -4.37
C LYS A 43 10.14 -8.14 -4.03
N VAL A 44 8.99 -8.57 -4.52
CA VAL A 44 7.68 -8.02 -4.15
C VAL A 44 6.85 -9.12 -3.50
N TYR A 45 6.25 -8.84 -2.35
CA TYR A 45 5.11 -9.58 -1.82
C TYR A 45 3.85 -8.84 -2.24
N ALA A 46 2.88 -9.54 -2.84
CA ALA A 46 1.67 -8.92 -3.35
C ALA A 46 0.43 -9.69 -2.88
N PHE A 47 -0.46 -9.00 -2.17
CA PHE A 47 -1.65 -9.58 -1.53
C PHE A 47 -2.93 -9.19 -2.24
N ASP A 48 -3.84 -10.13 -2.35
CA ASP A 48 -5.25 -9.88 -2.64
C ASP A 48 -6.09 -11.07 -2.16
N ILE A 49 -7.33 -10.81 -1.80
CA ILE A 49 -8.30 -11.85 -1.38
C ILE A 49 -9.08 -12.42 -2.57
N GLN A 50 -8.90 -11.87 -3.78
CA GLN A 50 -9.65 -12.25 -4.98
C GLN A 50 -8.77 -13.05 -5.94
N GLU A 51 -9.20 -14.26 -6.28
CA GLU A 51 -8.52 -15.11 -7.28
C GLU A 51 -8.37 -14.41 -8.65
N GLU A 52 -9.34 -13.56 -9.00
CA GLU A 52 -9.30 -12.78 -10.24
C GLU A 52 -8.12 -11.80 -10.25
N ALA A 53 -7.82 -11.15 -9.12
CA ALA A 53 -6.67 -10.26 -8.97
C ALA A 53 -5.35 -11.04 -9.14
N ILE A 54 -5.24 -12.21 -8.51
CA ILE A 54 -4.08 -13.12 -8.68
C ILE A 54 -3.88 -13.47 -10.15
N ALA A 55 -4.94 -13.91 -10.82
CA ALA A 55 -4.86 -14.32 -12.23
C ALA A 55 -4.44 -13.18 -13.18
N LYS A 56 -5.04 -11.99 -12.99
CA LYS A 56 -4.72 -10.79 -13.78
C LYS A 56 -3.27 -10.34 -13.55
N THR A 57 -2.86 -10.28 -12.31
CA THR A 57 -1.49 -9.86 -11.95
C THR A 57 -0.47 -10.85 -12.47
N LYS A 58 -0.71 -12.16 -12.33
CA LYS A 58 0.16 -13.22 -12.86
C LYS A 58 0.33 -13.10 -14.37
N ALA A 59 -0.77 -12.92 -15.11
CA ALA A 59 -0.73 -12.74 -16.56
C ALA A 59 0.13 -11.53 -16.96
N LYS A 60 -0.06 -10.39 -16.28
CA LYS A 60 0.69 -9.15 -16.54
C LYS A 60 2.19 -9.29 -16.24
N LEU A 61 2.55 -9.95 -15.13
CA LEU A 61 3.95 -10.24 -14.80
C LEU A 61 4.60 -11.15 -15.87
N THR A 62 3.89 -12.20 -16.29
CA THR A 62 4.36 -13.12 -17.32
C THR A 62 4.58 -12.40 -18.66
N GLU A 63 3.65 -11.55 -19.09
CA GLU A 63 3.77 -10.75 -20.32
C GLU A 63 5.00 -9.83 -20.30
N GLN A 64 5.39 -9.32 -19.12
CA GLN A 64 6.54 -8.44 -18.96
C GLN A 64 7.84 -9.17 -18.56
N GLY A 65 7.84 -10.49 -18.47
CA GLY A 65 9.02 -11.28 -18.09
C GLY A 65 9.47 -11.05 -16.63
N ILE A 66 8.55 -10.68 -15.75
CA ILE A 66 8.83 -10.39 -14.34
C ILE A 66 8.59 -11.67 -13.50
N SER A 67 9.59 -12.06 -12.71
CA SER A 67 9.54 -13.31 -11.91
C SER A 67 9.85 -13.11 -10.41
N ASN A 68 10.09 -11.88 -9.96
CA ASN A 68 10.46 -11.55 -8.58
C ASN A 68 9.29 -11.11 -7.70
N ALA A 69 8.05 -11.40 -8.10
CA ALA A 69 6.86 -11.15 -7.31
C ALA A 69 6.24 -12.45 -6.80
N GLU A 70 5.97 -12.52 -5.51
CA GLU A 70 5.21 -13.57 -4.85
C GLU A 70 3.77 -13.11 -4.67
N LEU A 71 2.83 -13.80 -5.32
CA LEU A 71 1.41 -13.47 -5.27
C LEU A 71 0.74 -14.32 -4.20
N ILE A 72 0.07 -13.67 -3.25
CA ILE A 72 -0.50 -14.28 -2.07
C ILE A 72 -2.01 -14.06 -2.07
N LEU A 73 -2.78 -15.16 -2.13
CA LEU A 73 -4.24 -15.14 -2.03
C LEU A 73 -4.64 -15.17 -0.56
N ASP A 74 -4.54 -14.03 0.10
CA ASP A 74 -4.93 -13.83 1.49
C ASP A 74 -5.17 -12.34 1.77
N GLY A 75 -5.79 -12.04 2.90
CA GLY A 75 -5.95 -10.66 3.38
C GLY A 75 -4.62 -10.06 3.84
N HIS A 76 -4.40 -8.80 3.51
CA HIS A 76 -3.19 -8.08 3.91
C HIS A 76 -3.00 -8.01 5.44
N GLU A 77 -4.05 -8.18 6.23
CA GLU A 77 -3.97 -8.27 7.69
C GLU A 77 -3.21 -9.50 8.21
N ASN A 78 -2.96 -10.47 7.34
CA ASN A 78 -2.23 -11.71 7.65
C ASN A 78 -0.78 -11.69 7.14
N LEU A 79 -0.28 -10.53 6.70
CA LEU A 79 1.06 -10.39 6.10
C LEU A 79 2.19 -10.95 6.97
N GLU A 80 2.03 -10.95 8.29
CA GLU A 80 2.98 -11.50 9.26
C GLU A 80 3.26 -13.01 9.10
N GLN A 81 2.34 -13.75 8.45
CA GLN A 81 2.51 -15.17 8.16
C GLN A 81 3.43 -15.43 6.95
N TYR A 82 3.66 -14.44 6.13
CA TYR A 82 4.36 -14.56 4.85
C TYR A 82 5.63 -13.72 4.77
N VAL A 83 5.64 -12.54 5.40
CA VAL A 83 6.72 -11.57 5.31
C VAL A 83 7.53 -11.58 6.60
N HIS A 84 8.70 -12.22 6.56
CA HIS A 84 9.60 -12.38 7.71
C HIS A 84 10.91 -11.58 7.54
N THR A 85 10.85 -10.47 6.83
CA THR A 85 12.00 -9.60 6.55
C THR A 85 11.58 -8.15 6.60
N LEU A 86 12.54 -7.24 6.72
CA LEU A 86 12.26 -5.82 6.65
C LEU A 86 11.81 -5.42 5.24
N LEU A 87 10.96 -4.41 5.16
CA LEU A 87 10.46 -3.82 3.92
C LEU A 87 11.08 -2.45 3.69
N ARG A 88 11.51 -2.20 2.46
CA ARG A 88 11.98 -0.87 2.03
C ARG A 88 10.83 0.03 1.61
N ALA A 89 9.81 -0.53 0.98
CA ALA A 89 8.63 0.21 0.56
C ALA A 89 7.38 -0.66 0.60
N ALA A 90 6.23 -0.02 0.88
CA ALA A 90 4.93 -0.65 0.83
C ALA A 90 3.89 0.28 0.21
N ILE A 91 2.89 -0.31 -0.50
CA ILE A 91 1.78 0.42 -1.10
C ILE A 91 0.45 -0.24 -0.76
N PHE A 92 -0.56 0.59 -0.48
CA PHE A 92 -1.95 0.22 -0.32
C PHE A 92 -2.82 1.07 -1.25
N ASN A 93 -3.77 0.45 -1.93
CA ASN A 93 -4.89 1.13 -2.59
C ASN A 93 -6.17 0.72 -1.86
N LEU A 94 -6.62 1.56 -0.94
CA LEU A 94 -7.77 1.28 -0.09
C LEU A 94 -9.06 1.59 -0.82
N GLY A 95 -9.96 0.61 -0.89
CA GLY A 95 -11.21 0.72 -1.62
C GLY A 95 -11.65 -0.63 -2.20
N TYR A 96 -11.99 -0.65 -3.48
CA TYR A 96 -12.43 -1.85 -4.20
C TYR A 96 -11.65 -2.03 -5.52
N LEU A 97 -11.58 -3.27 -5.99
CA LEU A 97 -10.97 -3.57 -7.29
C LEU A 97 -11.84 -3.03 -8.44
N PRO A 98 -11.35 -2.09 -9.25
CA PRO A 98 -12.08 -1.62 -10.42
C PRO A 98 -12.45 -2.79 -11.35
N SER A 99 -13.70 -2.82 -11.83
CA SER A 99 -14.25 -3.86 -12.71
C SER A 99 -14.50 -5.23 -12.08
N ALA A 100 -14.39 -5.37 -10.75
CA ALA A 100 -14.77 -6.56 -9.99
C ALA A 100 -16.03 -6.30 -9.15
N ASP A 101 -16.36 -7.24 -8.27
CA ASP A 101 -17.46 -7.09 -7.32
C ASP A 101 -17.19 -5.93 -6.35
N LYS A 102 -17.95 -4.85 -6.47
CA LYS A 102 -17.82 -3.65 -5.64
C LYS A 102 -18.24 -3.86 -4.18
N THR A 103 -18.79 -5.01 -3.83
CA THR A 103 -19.08 -5.36 -2.43
C THR A 103 -17.83 -5.85 -1.68
N VAL A 104 -16.80 -6.28 -2.43
CA VAL A 104 -15.50 -6.66 -1.88
C VAL A 104 -14.64 -5.41 -1.74
N ILE A 105 -14.60 -4.87 -0.53
CA ILE A 105 -13.88 -3.64 -0.16
C ILE A 105 -12.90 -3.92 0.98
N THR A 106 -11.86 -3.11 1.09
CA THR A 106 -11.02 -3.06 2.29
C THR A 106 -11.84 -2.58 3.49
N LYS A 107 -11.47 -2.99 4.69
CA LYS A 107 -12.22 -2.68 5.93
C LYS A 107 -11.31 -2.04 6.96
N PRO A 108 -11.82 -1.09 7.77
CA PRO A 108 -11.00 -0.32 8.71
C PRO A 108 -10.12 -1.19 9.61
N HIS A 109 -10.66 -2.25 10.20
CA HIS A 109 -9.93 -3.08 11.16
C HIS A 109 -8.82 -3.93 10.52
N THR A 110 -9.05 -4.52 9.33
CA THR A 110 -8.03 -5.27 8.61
C THR A 110 -6.95 -4.34 8.07
N THR A 111 -7.35 -3.19 7.52
CA THR A 111 -6.44 -2.16 7.02
C THR A 111 -5.53 -1.62 8.12
N ILE A 112 -6.07 -1.23 9.27
CA ILE A 112 -5.25 -0.71 10.39
C ILE A 112 -4.31 -1.79 10.92
N LYS A 113 -4.76 -3.06 11.05
CA LYS A 113 -3.87 -4.16 11.44
C LYS A 113 -2.71 -4.31 10.46
N ALA A 114 -2.99 -4.30 9.16
CA ALA A 114 -1.96 -4.42 8.13
C ALA A 114 -0.98 -3.23 8.13
N ILE A 115 -1.48 -2.00 8.27
CA ILE A 115 -0.62 -0.81 8.36
C ILE A 115 0.32 -0.91 9.56
N LYS A 116 -0.18 -1.31 10.74
CA LYS A 116 0.66 -1.52 11.93
C LYS A 116 1.77 -2.53 11.65
N ASN A 117 1.42 -3.70 11.13
CA ASN A 117 2.39 -4.75 10.82
C ASN A 117 3.44 -4.26 9.82
N VAL A 118 3.05 -3.47 8.80
CA VAL A 118 4.00 -2.87 7.86
C VAL A 118 4.94 -1.88 8.56
N LEU A 119 4.43 -0.98 9.41
CA LEU A 119 5.25 0.01 10.11
C LEU A 119 6.27 -0.66 11.05
N ASP A 120 5.90 -1.78 11.67
CA ASP A 120 6.82 -2.55 12.53
C ASP A 120 8.00 -3.10 11.74
N ILE A 121 7.77 -3.66 10.55
CA ILE A 121 8.80 -4.26 9.69
C ILE A 121 9.35 -3.32 8.61
N LEU A 122 8.95 -2.05 8.59
CA LEU A 122 9.52 -1.06 7.68
C LEU A 122 10.94 -0.70 8.13
N GLU A 123 11.88 -0.64 7.20
CA GLU A 123 13.24 -0.18 7.47
C GLU A 123 13.25 1.30 7.90
N VAL A 124 14.28 1.72 8.63
CA VAL A 124 14.55 3.15 8.81
C VAL A 124 14.87 3.78 7.46
N GLY A 125 14.20 4.89 7.12
CA GLY A 125 14.18 5.48 5.79
C GLY A 125 13.29 4.75 4.78
N GLY A 126 12.61 3.68 5.20
CA GLY A 126 11.59 3.00 4.39
C GLY A 126 10.30 3.81 4.32
N ARG A 127 9.51 3.58 3.28
CA ARG A 127 8.33 4.38 2.96
C ARG A 127 7.07 3.55 2.74
N LEU A 128 5.96 4.08 3.23
CA LEU A 128 4.61 3.52 3.05
C LEU A 128 3.74 4.54 2.33
N SER A 129 3.05 4.10 1.28
CA SER A 129 2.09 4.87 0.51
C SER A 129 0.68 4.31 0.69
N LEU A 130 -0.26 5.15 1.10
CA LEU A 130 -1.67 4.80 1.26
C LEU A 130 -2.52 5.67 0.32
N MET A 131 -2.99 5.08 -0.78
CA MET A 131 -4.00 5.68 -1.65
C MET A 131 -5.39 5.38 -1.11
N VAL A 132 -6.17 6.41 -0.79
CA VAL A 132 -7.48 6.26 -0.16
C VAL A 132 -8.60 6.63 -1.14
N TYR A 133 -9.37 5.62 -1.56
CA TYR A 133 -10.54 5.75 -2.42
C TYR A 133 -11.79 5.59 -1.56
N TYR A 134 -12.44 6.69 -1.20
CA TYR A 134 -13.53 6.70 -0.20
C TYR A 134 -14.92 7.04 -0.77
N GLY A 135 -15.06 7.07 -2.09
CA GLY A 135 -16.31 7.40 -2.79
C GLY A 135 -17.29 6.22 -2.93
N HIS A 136 -17.25 5.23 -2.06
CA HIS A 136 -18.12 4.06 -2.04
C HIS A 136 -18.66 3.80 -0.64
N ASP A 137 -19.64 2.89 -0.51
CA ASP A 137 -20.21 2.51 0.79
C ASP A 137 -19.11 1.94 1.69
N GLY A 138 -19.04 2.42 2.94
CA GLY A 138 -17.98 2.05 3.89
C GLY A 138 -16.66 2.82 3.73
N GLY A 139 -16.38 3.43 2.57
CA GLY A 139 -15.11 4.11 2.30
C GLY A 139 -14.84 5.30 3.22
N LYS A 140 -15.88 6.02 3.67
CA LYS A 140 -15.72 7.12 4.64
C LYS A 140 -15.24 6.63 6.00
N SER A 141 -15.78 5.50 6.48
CA SER A 141 -15.38 4.90 7.76
C SER A 141 -13.92 4.45 7.72
N GLU A 142 -13.49 3.82 6.62
CA GLU A 142 -12.10 3.43 6.44
C GLU A 142 -11.16 4.63 6.36
N ARG A 143 -11.53 5.65 5.57
CA ARG A 143 -10.79 6.92 5.49
C ARG A 143 -10.56 7.54 6.87
N ASP A 144 -11.64 7.66 7.65
CA ASP A 144 -11.57 8.33 8.96
C ASP A 144 -10.71 7.53 9.94
N ALA A 145 -10.80 6.19 9.91
CA ALA A 145 -9.96 5.32 10.72
C ALA A 145 -8.47 5.42 10.34
N VAL A 146 -8.16 5.43 9.03
CA VAL A 146 -6.77 5.54 8.55
C VAL A 146 -6.17 6.89 8.90
N ILE A 147 -6.90 7.99 8.69
CA ILE A 147 -6.44 9.34 9.06
C ILE A 147 -6.19 9.41 10.56
N ALA A 148 -7.17 9.01 11.40
CA ALA A 148 -7.04 9.06 12.85
C ALA A 148 -5.86 8.20 13.36
N PHE A 149 -5.58 7.06 12.72
CA PHE A 149 -4.45 6.23 13.07
C PHE A 149 -3.11 6.91 12.72
N VAL A 150 -3.00 7.44 11.50
CA VAL A 150 -1.75 8.06 11.01
C VAL A 150 -1.42 9.35 11.76
N GLU A 151 -2.44 10.14 12.14
CA GLU A 151 -2.28 11.37 12.95
C GLU A 151 -1.69 11.08 14.35
N GLN A 152 -1.85 9.86 14.87
CA GLN A 152 -1.35 9.46 16.19
C GLN A 152 0.05 8.83 16.14
N LEU A 153 0.64 8.65 14.95
CA LEU A 153 1.99 8.10 14.86
C LEU A 153 3.00 9.04 15.55
N PRO A 154 3.94 8.49 16.36
CA PRO A 154 4.94 9.30 17.04
C PRO A 154 5.81 10.07 16.04
N GLN A 155 5.79 11.39 16.09
CA GLN A 155 6.50 12.26 15.15
C GLN A 155 8.03 12.09 15.14
N ASN A 156 8.60 11.55 16.20
CA ASN A 156 10.03 11.26 16.26
C ASN A 156 10.39 10.00 15.46
N ASN A 157 9.42 9.10 15.26
CA ASN A 157 9.61 7.82 14.58
C ASN A 157 9.10 7.82 13.14
N PHE A 158 8.10 8.67 12.85
CA PHE A 158 7.47 8.71 11.54
C PHE A 158 7.20 10.16 11.08
N ALA A 159 7.54 10.43 9.82
CA ALA A 159 7.04 11.61 9.11
C ALA A 159 5.81 11.22 8.29
N THR A 160 4.73 12.00 8.38
CA THR A 160 3.50 11.74 7.64
C THR A 160 3.06 12.98 6.87
N MET A 161 2.62 12.80 5.63
CA MET A 161 2.15 13.88 4.75
C MET A 161 0.87 13.46 4.05
N LEU A 162 -0.06 14.41 3.93
CA LEU A 162 -1.30 14.27 3.16
C LEU A 162 -1.20 15.07 1.86
N TYR A 163 -1.49 14.41 0.73
CA TYR A 163 -1.63 15.06 -0.57
C TYR A 163 -3.04 14.85 -1.12
N GLN A 164 -3.83 15.92 -1.13
CA GLN A 164 -5.26 15.88 -1.44
C GLN A 164 -5.67 17.01 -2.39
N PRO A 165 -6.49 16.73 -3.42
CA PRO A 165 -7.15 17.78 -4.20
C PRO A 165 -8.13 18.59 -3.32
N LEU A 166 -8.11 19.92 -3.44
CA LEU A 166 -8.96 20.80 -2.62
C LEU A 166 -10.24 21.24 -3.32
N ASN A 167 -10.19 21.46 -4.63
CA ASN A 167 -11.27 22.09 -5.40
C ASN A 167 -12.00 21.14 -6.34
N GLN A 168 -11.76 19.84 -6.24
CA GLN A 168 -12.46 18.86 -7.07
C GLN A 168 -13.82 18.51 -6.46
N VAL A 169 -14.84 18.46 -7.32
CA VAL A 169 -16.15 17.93 -6.96
C VAL A 169 -16.12 16.39 -6.85
N ASN A 170 -17.06 15.82 -6.15
CA ASN A 170 -17.12 14.41 -5.79
C ASN A 170 -16.09 14.03 -4.70
N THR A 171 -15.75 12.78 -4.62
CA THR A 171 -14.83 12.20 -3.62
C THR A 171 -13.50 11.81 -4.27
N PRO A 172 -12.64 12.78 -4.65
CA PRO A 172 -11.36 12.46 -5.28
C PRO A 172 -10.49 11.69 -4.30
N PRO A 173 -9.75 10.66 -4.77
CA PRO A 173 -8.82 9.95 -3.92
C PRO A 173 -7.71 10.89 -3.47
N PHE A 174 -7.12 10.58 -2.32
CA PHE A 174 -5.96 11.27 -1.80
C PHE A 174 -4.86 10.27 -1.40
N LEU A 175 -3.67 10.79 -1.18
CA LEU A 175 -2.48 10.04 -0.82
C LEU A 175 -2.01 10.43 0.57
N ILE A 176 -1.77 9.45 1.43
CA ILE A 176 -0.99 9.58 2.66
C ILE A 176 0.38 8.95 2.40
N MET A 177 1.43 9.70 2.72
CA MET A 177 2.83 9.27 2.64
C MET A 177 3.38 9.16 4.04
N VAL A 178 4.03 8.04 4.36
CA VAL A 178 4.67 7.80 5.65
C VAL A 178 6.11 7.38 5.41
N GLU A 179 7.05 8.00 6.13
CA GLU A 179 8.46 7.59 6.17
C GLU A 179 8.86 7.26 7.60
N LYS A 180 9.54 6.13 7.79
CA LYS A 180 10.08 5.73 9.09
C LYS A 180 11.42 6.43 9.31
N LEU A 181 11.48 7.29 10.32
CA LEU A 181 12.68 8.12 10.62
C LEU A 181 13.66 7.40 11.53
N GLN A 182 13.16 6.60 12.47
CA GLN A 182 13.97 5.80 13.39
C GLN A 182 13.19 4.59 13.91
N SER A 183 13.89 3.67 14.57
CA SER A 183 13.28 2.48 15.14
C SER A 183 12.12 2.84 16.07
N TYR A 184 11.04 2.08 15.93
CA TYR A 184 9.84 2.23 16.73
C TYR A 184 9.62 0.94 17.51
N GLU A 185 9.72 1.02 18.83
CA GLU A 185 9.30 -0.05 19.72
C GLU A 185 7.87 0.27 20.16
N ASN A 186 6.91 -0.58 19.78
CA ASN A 186 5.59 -0.51 20.36
C ASN A 186 5.74 -0.77 21.85
N GLU A 187 5.48 0.21 22.70
CA GLU A 187 5.30 -0.05 24.15
C GLU A 187 4.10 -1.01 24.28
N VAL A 188 4.37 -2.23 24.73
CA VAL A 188 3.42 -3.32 24.95
C VAL A 188 2.52 -3.00 26.14
#